data_068e6e59c7858fe679a245e5af816019
#
_entry.id   068e6e59c7858fe679a245e5af816019
#
_cell.length_a   1.000
_cell.length_b   1.000
_cell.length_c   1.000
_cell.angle_alpha   90.00
_cell.angle_beta   90.00
_cell.angle_gamma   90.00
#
_symmetry.space_group_name_H-M   'P 1'
#
loop_
_entity.id
_entity.type
_entity.pdbx_description
1 polymer ?
#
loop_
_entity_poly.entity_id
_entity_poly.type
_entity_poly.pdbx_seq_one_letter_code
_entity_poly.pdbx_strand_id
1 'polypeptide(L)'
;NTLGNHGVFPVGEFSFQMPETDSPKHLTVSLRVGKEVANDWSLWLYPKQENLMQSSDEVYYASEWNDSVRTYLKAGKKVVYIPPFNKVGGRKGDFHNHFWNPLMFKWDPMTLGCFIHKDHPALKEFVTDSNLDWQWWDIINYCRVMEMQDTPRELRPFIQTIDSYDSNKKLGIAFEAKMNGGKLLVLTMDTKKDWEKRIAAHQLLKSIDNYVKSDAFNPTVELDESFMETILKKNNKKSNKTK
;
A
#
# COMPACT_ATOMS: atom_id res chain seq x y z
N ASN A 1 -5.99 23.52 -38.07
CA ASN A 1 -5.47 24.55 -37.14
C ASN A 1 -3.95 24.46 -37.15
N THR A 2 -3.27 25.58 -37.40
CA THR A 2 -1.82 25.66 -37.30
C THR A 2 -1.48 25.91 -35.83
N LEU A 3 -0.75 24.99 -35.21
CA LEU A 3 -0.27 25.15 -33.84
C LEU A 3 0.95 26.07 -33.85
N GLY A 4 1.02 26.99 -32.89
CA GLY A 4 2.19 27.85 -32.70
C GLY A 4 3.41 27.03 -32.21
N ASN A 5 4.61 27.55 -32.43
CA ASN A 5 5.85 26.87 -32.12
C ASN A 5 6.20 26.84 -30.59
N HIS A 6 5.46 27.57 -29.76
CA HIS A 6 5.71 27.67 -28.34
C HIS A 6 4.41 27.69 -27.54
N GLY A 7 4.33 26.88 -26.49
CA GLY A 7 3.21 26.82 -25.57
C GLY A 7 2.45 25.49 -25.56
N VAL A 8 1.46 25.39 -24.68
CA VAL A 8 0.53 24.27 -24.58
C VAL A 8 -0.82 24.74 -25.10
N PHE A 9 -1.35 24.04 -26.08
CA PHE A 9 -2.60 24.41 -26.75
C PHE A 9 -3.61 23.26 -26.62
N PRO A 10 -4.88 23.54 -26.29
CA PRO A 10 -5.94 22.55 -26.36
C PRO A 10 -6.17 22.16 -27.85
N VAL A 11 -6.10 20.89 -28.15
CA VAL A 11 -6.30 20.36 -29.51
C VAL A 11 -7.67 19.71 -29.70
N GLY A 12 -8.34 19.35 -28.62
CA GLY A 12 -9.68 18.76 -28.62
C GLY A 12 -9.99 18.06 -27.31
N GLU A 13 -11.24 17.62 -27.19
CA GLU A 13 -11.74 16.82 -26.08
C GLU A 13 -12.44 15.59 -26.64
N PHE A 14 -12.35 14.51 -25.93
CA PHE A 14 -13.15 13.32 -26.18
C PHE A 14 -13.70 12.80 -24.83
N SER A 15 -14.88 12.24 -24.87
CA SER A 15 -15.49 11.60 -23.72
C SER A 15 -16.01 10.22 -24.12
N PHE A 16 -15.91 9.28 -23.21
CA PHE A 16 -16.50 7.95 -23.37
C PHE A 16 -17.05 7.49 -22.04
N GLN A 17 -18.09 6.68 -22.10
CA GLN A 17 -18.66 6.08 -20.90
C GLN A 17 -17.86 4.83 -20.55
N MET A 18 -17.38 4.76 -19.31
CA MET A 18 -16.71 3.55 -18.81
C MET A 18 -17.71 2.41 -18.76
N PRO A 19 -17.35 1.21 -19.27
CA PRO A 19 -18.20 0.03 -19.14
C PRO A 19 -18.27 -0.41 -17.68
N GLU A 20 -19.37 -1.01 -17.31
CA GLU A 20 -19.45 -1.77 -16.05
C GLU A 20 -18.54 -2.99 -16.12
N THR A 21 -18.02 -3.40 -14.96
CA THR A 21 -17.18 -4.59 -14.85
C THR A 21 -17.45 -5.33 -13.56
N ASP A 22 -17.38 -6.64 -13.63
CA ASP A 22 -17.45 -7.57 -12.49
C ASP A 22 -16.06 -8.05 -12.02
N SER A 23 -15.01 -7.67 -12.76
CA SER A 23 -13.62 -8.03 -12.44
C SER A 23 -12.67 -6.86 -12.69
N PRO A 24 -11.54 -6.77 -11.95
CA PRO A 24 -10.54 -5.73 -12.16
C PRO A 24 -9.95 -5.79 -13.57
N LYS A 25 -9.81 -4.63 -14.22
CA LYS A 25 -9.23 -4.50 -15.57
C LYS A 25 -8.24 -3.36 -15.63
N HIS A 26 -7.13 -3.61 -16.31
CA HIS A 26 -6.21 -2.58 -16.76
C HIS A 26 -6.59 -2.16 -18.18
N LEU A 27 -6.76 -0.88 -18.40
CA LEU A 27 -7.10 -0.27 -19.68
C LEU A 27 -5.97 0.65 -20.12
N THR A 28 -5.73 0.75 -21.40
CA THR A 28 -4.80 1.72 -21.98
C THR A 28 -5.56 2.69 -22.87
N VAL A 29 -5.40 3.99 -22.60
CA VAL A 29 -5.87 5.04 -23.49
C VAL A 29 -4.68 5.49 -24.32
N SER A 30 -4.79 5.36 -25.64
CA SER A 30 -3.73 5.73 -26.59
C SER A 30 -4.15 6.96 -27.40
N LEU A 31 -3.28 7.97 -27.43
CA LEU A 31 -3.39 9.09 -28.33
C LEU A 31 -2.31 9.01 -29.39
N ARG A 32 -2.70 9.09 -30.66
CA ARG A 32 -1.78 9.09 -31.81
C ARG A 32 -1.96 10.36 -32.65
N VAL A 33 -0.86 10.99 -32.97
CA VAL A 33 -0.83 12.16 -33.87
C VAL A 33 0.06 11.82 -35.05
N GLY A 34 -0.55 11.60 -36.19
CA GLY A 34 0.16 11.12 -37.40
C GLY A 34 0.71 9.71 -37.18
N LYS A 35 1.90 9.45 -37.74
CA LYS A 35 2.57 8.14 -37.65
C LYS A 35 3.69 8.08 -36.59
N GLU A 36 4.15 9.23 -36.13
CA GLU A 36 5.42 9.35 -35.37
C GLU A 36 5.22 9.65 -33.89
N VAL A 37 4.09 10.22 -33.51
CA VAL A 37 3.84 10.62 -32.11
C VAL A 37 2.70 9.79 -31.53
N ALA A 38 2.99 9.11 -30.46
CA ALA A 38 2.00 8.39 -29.67
C ALA A 38 2.28 8.59 -28.17
N ASN A 39 1.23 8.61 -27.38
CA ASN A 39 1.31 8.54 -25.94
C ASN A 39 0.20 7.64 -25.39
N ASP A 40 0.51 6.87 -24.37
CA ASP A 40 -0.37 5.90 -23.76
C ASP A 40 -0.52 6.21 -22.27
N TRP A 41 -1.75 6.09 -21.75
CA TRP A 41 -2.05 6.26 -20.34
C TRP A 41 -2.75 5.01 -19.80
N SER A 42 -2.28 4.53 -18.68
CA SER A 42 -2.90 3.44 -17.94
C SER A 42 -4.07 3.93 -17.10
N LEU A 43 -5.18 3.22 -17.17
CA LEU A 43 -6.35 3.37 -16.32
C LEU A 43 -6.73 2.02 -15.73
N TRP A 44 -7.33 2.02 -14.56
CA TRP A 44 -7.83 0.80 -13.92
C TRP A 44 -9.32 0.94 -13.70
N LEU A 45 -10.03 -0.12 -14.06
CA LEU A 45 -11.47 -0.23 -13.87
C LEU A 45 -11.73 -1.33 -12.85
N TYR A 46 -12.45 -0.97 -11.80
CA TYR A 46 -12.75 -1.88 -10.69
C TYR A 46 -14.25 -2.02 -10.48
N PRO A 47 -14.73 -3.23 -10.12
CA PRO A 47 -16.10 -3.40 -9.69
C PRO A 47 -16.33 -2.65 -8.39
N LYS A 48 -17.58 -2.24 -8.17
CA LYS A 48 -17.99 -1.63 -6.89
C LYS A 48 -17.77 -2.64 -5.76
N GLN A 49 -17.09 -2.22 -4.71
CA GLN A 49 -16.77 -3.06 -3.55
C GLN A 49 -17.74 -2.77 -2.41
N GLU A 50 -18.26 -3.83 -1.81
CA GLU A 50 -19.15 -3.76 -0.66
C GLU A 50 -18.71 -4.77 0.41
N ASN A 51 -19.07 -4.50 1.66
CA ASN A 51 -18.88 -5.42 2.79
C ASN A 51 -17.43 -5.90 2.99
N LEU A 52 -16.46 -5.02 2.82
CA LEU A 52 -15.05 -5.32 3.06
C LEU A 52 -14.76 -5.47 4.56
N MET A 53 -13.77 -6.29 4.89
CA MET A 53 -13.22 -6.45 6.24
C MET A 53 -14.25 -6.87 7.31
N GLN A 54 -15.16 -7.75 6.96
CA GLN A 54 -16.09 -8.32 7.94
C GLN A 54 -15.42 -9.49 8.69
N SER A 55 -15.34 -9.35 10.01
CA SER A 55 -14.84 -10.41 10.87
C SER A 55 -15.80 -11.61 10.88
N SER A 56 -15.21 -12.79 11.03
CA SER A 56 -15.89 -14.08 11.17
C SER A 56 -15.23 -14.91 12.27
N ASP A 57 -15.72 -16.13 12.49
CA ASP A 57 -15.06 -17.04 13.43
C ASP A 57 -13.62 -17.41 13.02
N GLU A 58 -13.28 -17.34 11.74
CA GLU A 58 -11.98 -17.74 11.20
C GLU A 58 -11.03 -16.56 10.95
N VAL A 59 -11.57 -15.37 10.66
CA VAL A 59 -10.80 -14.17 10.31
C VAL A 59 -11.25 -12.99 11.15
N TYR A 60 -10.31 -12.39 11.88
CA TYR A 60 -10.56 -11.20 12.67
C TYR A 60 -9.86 -9.97 12.07
N TYR A 61 -10.64 -8.93 11.77
CA TYR A 61 -10.14 -7.63 11.32
C TYR A 61 -10.00 -6.69 12.51
N ALA A 62 -8.76 -6.34 12.83
CA ALA A 62 -8.43 -5.54 13.99
C ALA A 62 -7.83 -4.19 13.60
N SER A 63 -8.28 -3.12 14.25
CA SER A 63 -7.64 -1.80 14.22
C SER A 63 -6.83 -1.50 15.49
N GLU A 64 -6.96 -2.33 16.52
CA GLU A 64 -6.22 -2.21 17.76
C GLU A 64 -5.56 -3.54 18.11
N TRP A 65 -4.35 -3.47 18.65
CA TRP A 65 -3.62 -4.64 19.14
C TRP A 65 -4.05 -4.94 20.58
N ASN A 66 -5.01 -5.83 20.74
CA ASN A 66 -5.69 -6.13 22.00
C ASN A 66 -5.76 -7.64 22.29
N ASP A 67 -6.41 -8.01 23.39
CA ASP A 67 -6.51 -9.40 23.80
C ASP A 67 -7.34 -10.26 22.84
N SER A 68 -8.29 -9.67 22.12
CA SER A 68 -9.04 -10.39 21.07
C SER A 68 -8.10 -10.84 19.94
N VAL A 69 -7.18 -9.98 19.49
CA VAL A 69 -6.14 -10.33 18.51
C VAL A 69 -5.32 -11.53 19.01
N ARG A 70 -4.84 -11.46 20.26
CA ARG A 70 -4.05 -12.53 20.87
C ARG A 70 -4.82 -13.83 20.98
N THR A 71 -6.10 -13.75 21.33
CA THR A 71 -6.99 -14.92 21.47
C THR A 71 -7.17 -15.61 20.11
N TYR A 72 -7.44 -14.85 19.04
CA TYR A 72 -7.56 -15.41 17.69
C TYR A 72 -6.25 -16.07 17.23
N LEU A 73 -5.11 -15.40 17.41
CA LEU A 73 -3.81 -15.95 17.02
C LEU A 73 -3.48 -17.24 17.82
N LYS A 74 -3.67 -17.24 19.14
CA LYS A 74 -3.46 -18.44 20.00
C LYS A 74 -4.38 -19.61 19.63
N ALA A 75 -5.55 -19.32 19.08
CA ALA A 75 -6.47 -20.34 18.58
C ALA A 75 -6.10 -20.85 17.17
N GLY A 76 -4.96 -20.43 16.59
CA GLY A 76 -4.52 -20.84 15.26
C GLY A 76 -5.26 -20.13 14.12
N LYS A 77 -6.07 -19.11 14.44
CA LYS A 77 -6.91 -18.39 13.48
C LYS A 77 -6.17 -17.28 12.75
N LYS A 78 -6.87 -16.60 11.87
CA LYS A 78 -6.34 -15.56 10.97
C LYS A 78 -6.67 -14.18 11.51
N VAL A 79 -5.69 -13.28 11.52
CA VAL A 79 -5.87 -11.88 11.90
C VAL A 79 -5.37 -10.97 10.78
N VAL A 80 -6.17 -9.99 10.40
CA VAL A 80 -5.77 -8.87 9.56
C VAL A 80 -5.71 -7.62 10.44
N TYR A 81 -4.51 -7.10 10.63
CA TYR A 81 -4.28 -5.94 11.48
C TYR A 81 -4.04 -4.69 10.64
N ILE A 82 -4.95 -3.73 10.75
CA ILE A 82 -4.91 -2.44 10.05
C ILE A 82 -4.95 -1.33 11.12
N PRO A 83 -3.79 -0.97 11.69
CA PRO A 83 -3.73 0.05 12.73
C PRO A 83 -4.14 1.42 12.20
N PRO A 84 -4.75 2.29 13.03
CA PRO A 84 -5.02 3.67 12.68
C PRO A 84 -3.73 4.40 12.28
N PHE A 85 -3.80 5.24 11.25
CA PHE A 85 -2.65 5.94 10.68
C PHE A 85 -1.77 6.64 11.73
N ASN A 86 -2.38 7.25 12.74
CA ASN A 86 -1.69 7.98 13.81
C ASN A 86 -1.09 7.08 14.90
N LYS A 87 -1.34 5.78 14.88
CA LYS A 87 -0.82 4.81 15.84
C LYS A 87 0.41 4.07 15.32
N VAL A 88 0.69 4.13 14.03
CA VAL A 88 1.87 3.50 13.43
C VAL A 88 3.08 4.43 13.58
N GLY A 89 4.18 3.89 14.07
CA GLY A 89 5.49 4.54 14.04
C GLY A 89 6.02 4.71 12.62
N GLY A 90 7.26 5.15 12.49
CA GLY A 90 7.88 5.31 11.19
C GLY A 90 7.40 6.57 10.45
N ARG A 91 7.66 6.64 9.17
CA ARG A 91 7.39 7.84 8.35
C ARG A 91 6.12 7.70 7.51
N LYS A 92 5.59 8.80 7.03
CA LYS A 92 4.49 8.79 6.06
C LYS A 92 4.99 8.20 4.74
N GLY A 93 4.17 7.39 4.08
CA GLY A 93 4.39 6.98 2.71
C GLY A 93 4.31 8.18 1.77
N ASP A 94 5.07 8.14 0.69
CA ASP A 94 5.17 9.24 -0.26
C ASP A 94 5.23 8.72 -1.69
N PHE A 95 4.63 9.46 -2.60
CA PHE A 95 4.58 9.19 -4.05
C PHE A 95 5.35 10.27 -4.84
N HIS A 96 6.46 10.74 -4.31
CA HIS A 96 7.28 11.76 -4.96
C HIS A 96 8.59 11.18 -5.47
N ASN A 97 9.03 11.67 -6.62
CA ASN A 97 10.41 11.50 -7.03
C ASN A 97 11.31 12.37 -6.16
N HIS A 98 12.20 11.71 -5.46
CA HIS A 98 13.18 12.39 -4.63
C HIS A 98 14.39 12.77 -5.45
N PHE A 99 14.51 14.03 -5.79
CA PHE A 99 15.65 14.52 -6.58
C PHE A 99 16.77 15.09 -5.72
N TRP A 100 16.46 15.63 -4.52
CA TRP A 100 17.41 16.31 -3.66
C TRP A 100 17.66 15.58 -2.35
N ASN A 101 18.87 15.76 -1.83
CA ASN A 101 19.27 15.22 -0.54
C ASN A 101 18.44 15.83 0.60
N PRO A 102 17.62 15.03 1.32
CA PRO A 102 16.80 15.53 2.43
C PRO A 102 17.63 16.14 3.55
N LEU A 103 18.82 15.62 3.81
CA LEU A 103 19.73 16.13 4.84
C LEU A 103 20.18 17.56 4.54
N MET A 104 20.46 17.87 3.27
CA MET A 104 20.85 19.21 2.85
C MET A 104 19.75 20.24 3.07
N PHE A 105 18.50 19.86 2.85
CA PHE A 105 17.35 20.74 2.99
C PHE A 105 16.60 20.60 4.32
N LYS A 106 17.11 19.77 5.25
CA LYS A 106 16.50 19.51 6.57
C LYS A 106 15.06 18.99 6.50
N TRP A 107 14.76 18.24 5.47
CA TRP A 107 13.47 17.57 5.34
C TRP A 107 13.46 16.23 6.07
N ASP A 108 12.28 15.77 6.48
CA ASP A 108 12.12 14.40 6.93
C ASP A 108 12.47 13.46 5.77
N PRO A 109 13.24 12.38 6.04
CA PRO A 109 13.58 11.43 5.00
C PRO A 109 12.30 10.85 4.39
N MET A 110 12.15 10.99 3.09
CA MET A 110 11.05 10.43 2.33
C MET A 110 11.39 9.05 1.80
N THR A 111 10.39 8.34 1.31
CA THR A 111 10.57 7.06 0.63
C THR A 111 10.74 7.29 -0.87
N LEU A 112 11.53 6.43 -1.52
CA LEU A 112 11.84 6.54 -2.95
C LEU A 112 10.83 5.81 -3.85
N GLY A 113 9.81 5.20 -3.28
CA GLY A 113 8.80 4.39 -3.95
C GLY A 113 8.64 3.03 -3.30
N CYS A 114 8.05 2.08 -4.00
CA CYS A 114 7.85 0.73 -3.50
C CYS A 114 8.29 -0.31 -4.53
N PHE A 115 8.81 -1.40 -4.02
CA PHE A 115 8.88 -2.66 -4.72
C PHE A 115 7.65 -3.50 -4.37
N ILE A 116 6.89 -3.87 -5.38
CA ILE A 116 5.65 -4.64 -5.25
C ILE A 116 5.92 -6.07 -5.66
N HIS A 117 5.67 -7.02 -4.77
CA HIS A 117 5.71 -8.44 -5.11
C HIS A 117 4.40 -8.80 -5.83
N LYS A 118 4.27 -8.37 -7.09
CA LYS A 118 3.02 -8.45 -7.88
C LYS A 118 2.42 -9.84 -7.97
N ASP A 119 3.26 -10.89 -7.92
CA ASP A 119 2.83 -12.28 -7.97
C ASP A 119 2.42 -12.84 -6.60
N HIS A 120 2.46 -12.01 -5.54
CA HIS A 120 1.99 -12.42 -4.23
C HIS A 120 0.47 -12.66 -4.26
N PRO A 121 -0.04 -13.78 -3.71
CA PRO A 121 -1.47 -14.13 -3.78
C PRO A 121 -2.42 -13.07 -3.24
N ALA A 122 -1.97 -12.26 -2.29
CA ALA A 122 -2.75 -11.12 -1.75
C ALA A 122 -3.04 -10.04 -2.79
N LEU A 123 -2.30 -9.99 -3.90
CA LEU A 123 -2.46 -9.02 -4.98
C LEU A 123 -3.13 -9.60 -6.23
N LYS A 124 -3.63 -10.84 -6.16
CA LYS A 124 -4.19 -11.56 -7.32
C LYS A 124 -5.32 -10.78 -8.02
N GLU A 125 -6.14 -10.06 -7.26
CA GLU A 125 -7.25 -9.26 -7.79
C GLU A 125 -6.92 -7.76 -7.83
N PHE A 126 -5.65 -7.39 -7.63
CA PHE A 126 -5.17 -6.03 -7.75
C PHE A 126 -4.14 -5.97 -8.87
N VAL A 127 -4.60 -5.64 -10.09
CA VAL A 127 -3.76 -5.63 -11.29
C VAL A 127 -2.69 -4.55 -11.16
N THR A 128 -1.45 -4.97 -10.98
CA THR A 128 -0.31 -4.08 -10.74
C THR A 128 0.99 -4.63 -11.33
N ASP A 129 1.96 -3.76 -11.53
CA ASP A 129 3.34 -4.10 -11.82
C ASP A 129 4.20 -4.19 -10.55
N SER A 130 5.49 -4.46 -10.70
CA SER A 130 6.44 -4.57 -9.58
C SER A 130 6.86 -3.23 -8.99
N ASN A 131 6.40 -2.13 -9.54
CA ASN A 131 6.68 -0.75 -9.13
C ASN A 131 5.38 0.04 -8.99
N LEU A 132 5.48 1.23 -8.39
CA LEU A 132 4.35 2.14 -8.26
C LEU A 132 3.93 2.69 -9.64
N ASP A 133 2.63 2.68 -9.87
CA ASP A 133 1.93 3.37 -10.94
C ASP A 133 0.87 4.32 -10.35
N TRP A 134 0.06 4.97 -11.18
CA TRP A 134 -0.90 5.98 -10.72
C TRP A 134 -1.98 5.46 -9.79
N GLN A 135 -2.36 4.19 -9.86
CA GLN A 135 -3.35 3.62 -8.95
C GLN A 135 -2.86 3.59 -7.50
N TRP A 136 -1.52 3.53 -7.28
CA TRP A 136 -0.92 3.53 -5.95
C TRP A 136 -0.95 4.89 -5.26
N TRP A 137 -1.29 5.97 -5.97
CA TRP A 137 -1.33 7.31 -5.42
C TRP A 137 -2.20 7.41 -4.16
N ASP A 138 -3.44 6.94 -4.23
CA ASP A 138 -4.40 6.98 -3.13
C ASP A 138 -4.19 5.87 -2.08
N ILE A 139 -3.22 5.00 -2.30
CA ILE A 139 -2.76 4.00 -1.32
C ILE A 139 -1.56 4.55 -0.55
N ILE A 140 -0.47 4.89 -1.25
CA ILE A 140 0.81 5.25 -0.62
C ILE A 140 0.72 6.56 0.16
N ASN A 141 0.05 7.58 -0.36
CA ASN A 141 -0.12 8.85 0.36
C ASN A 141 -0.93 8.74 1.66
N TYR A 142 -1.62 7.64 1.85
CA TYR A 142 -2.40 7.34 3.05
C TYR A 142 -1.80 6.18 3.88
N CYS A 143 -0.54 5.83 3.65
CA CYS A 143 0.17 4.81 4.42
C CYS A 143 1.15 5.41 5.43
N ARG A 144 1.42 4.62 6.48
CA ARG A 144 2.60 4.79 7.33
C ARG A 144 3.54 3.62 7.09
N VAL A 145 4.81 3.92 6.91
CA VAL A 145 5.82 2.92 6.58
C VAL A 145 6.41 2.34 7.85
N MET A 146 6.34 1.03 8.01
CA MET A 146 6.93 0.31 9.14
C MET A 146 8.44 0.18 8.96
N GLU A 147 9.20 0.42 10.03
CA GLU A 147 10.62 0.06 10.10
C GLU A 147 10.75 -1.39 10.53
N MET A 148 11.40 -2.22 9.71
CA MET A 148 11.39 -3.68 9.84
C MET A 148 12.79 -4.28 9.98
N GLN A 149 13.80 -3.50 10.40
CA GLN A 149 15.19 -3.96 10.52
C GLN A 149 15.33 -5.13 11.50
N ASP A 150 14.52 -5.08 12.59
CA ASP A 150 14.59 -6.07 13.67
C ASP A 150 13.75 -7.33 13.40
N THR A 151 13.18 -7.46 12.19
CA THR A 151 12.46 -8.66 11.79
C THR A 151 13.39 -9.73 11.24
N PRO A 152 13.00 -11.01 11.26
CA PRO A 152 13.73 -12.06 10.57
C PRO A 152 14.07 -11.66 9.12
N ARG A 153 15.23 -12.08 8.64
CA ARG A 153 15.70 -11.73 7.28
C ARG A 153 14.76 -12.27 6.21
N GLU A 154 14.16 -13.42 6.46
CA GLU A 154 13.23 -14.13 5.58
C GLU A 154 11.87 -13.45 5.47
N LEU A 155 11.47 -12.68 6.49
CA LEU A 155 10.24 -11.91 6.47
C LEU A 155 10.36 -10.77 5.47
N ARG A 156 9.67 -10.87 4.35
CA ARG A 156 9.65 -9.84 3.31
C ARG A 156 8.27 -9.22 3.19
N PRO A 157 8.16 -7.89 3.27
CA PRO A 157 6.89 -7.23 2.93
C PRO A 157 6.53 -7.51 1.47
N PHE A 158 5.27 -7.83 1.19
CA PHE A 158 4.84 -7.95 -0.20
C PHE A 158 4.55 -6.58 -0.85
N ILE A 159 4.42 -5.51 -0.03
CA ILE A 159 4.53 -4.12 -0.44
C ILE A 159 5.71 -3.53 0.34
N GLN A 160 6.88 -3.57 -0.27
CA GLN A 160 8.14 -3.12 0.33
C GLN A 160 8.44 -1.69 -0.09
N THR A 161 8.53 -0.78 0.86
CA THR A 161 8.91 0.59 0.59
C THR A 161 10.43 0.70 0.47
N ILE A 162 10.90 1.47 -0.50
CA ILE A 162 12.31 1.75 -0.71
C ILE A 162 12.69 2.97 0.14
N ASP A 163 13.66 2.80 1.01
CA ASP A 163 14.16 3.88 1.86
C ASP A 163 15.06 4.85 1.08
N SER A 164 15.29 6.02 1.66
CA SER A 164 16.30 6.94 1.15
C SER A 164 17.70 6.30 1.25
N TYR A 165 18.60 6.72 0.37
CA TYR A 165 19.98 6.25 0.36
C TYR A 165 20.75 6.63 1.64
N ASP A 166 20.26 7.60 2.41
CA ASP A 166 20.91 8.05 3.66
C ASP A 166 20.75 7.05 4.80
N SER A 167 19.64 6.31 4.87
CA SER A 167 19.34 5.42 5.99
C SER A 167 19.23 3.94 5.60
N ASN A 168 18.85 3.64 4.37
CA ASN A 168 18.79 2.30 3.76
C ASN A 168 18.21 1.22 4.69
N LYS A 169 17.07 1.53 5.30
CA LYS A 169 16.38 0.63 6.22
C LYS A 169 15.46 -0.34 5.47
N LYS A 170 15.23 -1.51 6.05
CA LYS A 170 14.16 -2.41 5.62
C LYS A 170 12.81 -1.79 5.99
N LEU A 171 12.02 -1.42 5.00
CA LEU A 171 10.73 -0.75 5.17
C LEU A 171 9.61 -1.56 4.52
N GLY A 172 8.39 -1.44 5.05
CA GLY A 172 7.23 -2.09 4.46
C GLY A 172 5.92 -1.43 4.84
N ILE A 173 4.89 -1.69 4.03
CA ILE A 173 3.51 -1.26 4.25
C ILE A 173 2.62 -2.45 4.53
N ALA A 174 2.92 -3.60 3.88
CA ALA A 174 2.16 -4.82 4.06
C ALA A 174 3.09 -6.04 4.13
N PHE A 175 2.85 -6.88 5.13
CA PHE A 175 3.53 -8.17 5.29
C PHE A 175 2.59 -9.21 5.92
N GLU A 176 3.01 -10.47 5.88
CA GLU A 176 2.37 -11.56 6.57
C GLU A 176 3.37 -12.39 7.37
N ALA A 177 2.92 -12.99 8.46
CA ALA A 177 3.74 -13.82 9.33
C ALA A 177 2.89 -14.84 10.10
N LYS A 178 3.53 -15.90 10.62
CA LYS A 178 2.99 -16.68 11.73
C LYS A 178 3.24 -15.93 13.03
N MET A 179 2.31 -15.98 13.95
CA MET A 179 2.45 -15.39 15.28
C MET A 179 1.57 -16.13 16.29
N ASN A 180 2.16 -16.56 17.41
CA ASN A 180 1.44 -17.24 18.48
C ASN A 180 0.60 -18.45 18.03
N GLY A 181 1.03 -19.15 16.97
CA GLY A 181 0.33 -20.29 16.37
C GLY A 181 -0.71 -19.92 15.32
N GLY A 182 -1.08 -18.66 15.18
CA GLY A 182 -2.01 -18.16 14.18
C GLY A 182 -1.32 -17.52 12.97
N LYS A 183 -2.12 -16.92 12.08
CA LYS A 183 -1.66 -16.28 10.87
C LYS A 183 -2.01 -14.79 10.92
N LEU A 184 -1.01 -13.94 10.76
CA LEU A 184 -1.13 -12.48 10.81
C LEU A 184 -0.83 -11.87 9.45
N LEU A 185 -1.69 -10.96 8.99
CA LEU A 185 -1.40 -10.02 7.91
C LEU A 185 -1.48 -8.61 8.49
N VAL A 186 -0.47 -7.79 8.22
CA VAL A 186 -0.43 -6.37 8.63
C VAL A 186 -0.46 -5.48 7.41
N LEU A 187 -1.33 -4.47 7.43
CA LEU A 187 -1.40 -3.43 6.41
C LEU A 187 -1.52 -2.06 7.08
N THR A 188 -0.58 -1.16 6.81
CA THR A 188 -0.54 0.16 7.46
C THR A 188 -1.13 1.28 6.60
N MET A 189 -2.22 0.99 5.92
CA MET A 189 -2.99 1.93 5.12
C MET A 189 -4.15 2.52 5.94
N ASP A 190 -4.33 3.84 5.87
CA ASP A 190 -5.51 4.50 6.43
C ASP A 190 -6.76 4.08 5.66
N THR A 191 -7.76 3.57 6.37
CA THR A 191 -9.05 3.14 5.82
C THR A 191 -10.20 4.09 6.17
N LYS A 192 -9.90 5.31 6.63
CA LYS A 192 -10.90 6.29 7.05
C LYS A 192 -10.88 7.56 6.22
N LYS A 193 -9.70 8.19 6.11
CA LYS A 193 -9.58 9.49 5.45
C LYS A 193 -9.84 9.36 3.94
N ASP A 194 -10.76 10.18 3.43
CA ASP A 194 -11.16 10.26 2.01
C ASP A 194 -11.58 8.90 1.43
N TRP A 195 -12.00 7.96 2.28
CA TRP A 195 -12.23 6.56 1.93
C TRP A 195 -13.12 6.39 0.71
N GLU A 196 -14.26 7.10 0.67
CA GLU A 196 -15.25 7.04 -0.42
C GLU A 196 -14.67 7.31 -1.82
N LYS A 197 -13.54 8.03 -1.89
CA LYS A 197 -12.90 8.43 -3.15
C LYS A 197 -11.74 7.52 -3.55
N ARG A 198 -11.35 6.58 -2.69
CA ARG A 198 -10.11 5.79 -2.83
C ARG A 198 -10.38 4.41 -3.43
N ILE A 199 -10.80 4.42 -4.70
CA ILE A 199 -11.27 3.22 -5.40
C ILE A 199 -10.20 2.13 -5.50
N ALA A 200 -8.94 2.51 -5.78
CA ALA A 200 -7.83 1.55 -5.81
C ALA A 200 -7.54 0.94 -4.43
N ALA A 201 -7.68 1.73 -3.35
CA ALA A 201 -7.53 1.21 -1.99
C ALA A 201 -8.64 0.20 -1.64
N HIS A 202 -9.89 0.42 -2.09
CA HIS A 202 -10.98 -0.56 -1.95
C HIS A 202 -10.63 -1.87 -2.66
N GLN A 203 -10.12 -1.78 -3.89
CA GLN A 203 -9.76 -2.97 -4.66
C GLN A 203 -8.59 -3.73 -4.03
N LEU A 204 -7.57 -3.03 -3.51
CA LEU A 204 -6.49 -3.65 -2.77
C LEU A 204 -7.01 -4.42 -1.54
N LEU A 205 -7.89 -3.79 -0.75
CA LEU A 205 -8.50 -4.45 0.40
C LEU A 205 -9.36 -5.64 0.00
N LYS A 206 -10.08 -5.57 -1.13
CA LYS A 206 -10.85 -6.71 -1.63
C LYS A 206 -9.95 -7.88 -1.99
N SER A 207 -8.85 -7.61 -2.68
CA SER A 207 -7.88 -8.65 -3.02
C SER A 207 -7.28 -9.30 -1.76
N ILE A 208 -6.93 -8.50 -0.75
CA ILE A 208 -6.44 -9.00 0.54
C ILE A 208 -7.52 -9.79 1.28
N ASP A 209 -8.77 -9.30 1.31
CA ASP A 209 -9.91 -9.96 1.97
C ASP A 209 -10.15 -11.35 1.39
N ASN A 210 -10.18 -11.47 0.06
CA ASN A 210 -10.32 -12.76 -0.62
C ASN A 210 -9.13 -13.69 -0.34
N TYR A 211 -7.92 -13.15 -0.33
CA TYR A 211 -6.71 -13.90 -0.02
C TYR A 211 -6.72 -14.49 1.39
N VAL A 212 -7.00 -13.69 2.41
CA VAL A 212 -6.96 -14.16 3.80
C VAL A 212 -8.07 -15.17 4.11
N LYS A 213 -9.19 -15.13 3.39
CA LYS A 213 -10.29 -16.11 3.49
C LYS A 213 -9.95 -17.42 2.81
N SER A 214 -8.98 -17.44 1.89
CA SER A 214 -8.56 -18.64 1.15
C SER A 214 -7.53 -19.48 1.91
N ASP A 215 -7.28 -20.70 1.41
CA ASP A 215 -6.22 -21.58 1.92
C ASP A 215 -4.82 -21.11 1.49
N ALA A 216 -4.73 -20.25 0.49
CA ALA A 216 -3.47 -19.66 0.03
C ALA A 216 -2.81 -18.78 1.12
N PHE A 217 -3.58 -18.22 2.06
CA PHE A 217 -3.02 -17.48 3.19
C PHE A 217 -2.34 -18.45 4.16
N ASN A 218 -1.07 -18.69 3.91
CA ASN A 218 -0.25 -19.60 4.70
C ASN A 218 1.19 -19.06 4.89
N PRO A 219 1.37 -18.00 5.67
CA PRO A 219 2.69 -17.44 5.96
C PRO A 219 3.62 -18.49 6.56
N THR A 220 4.90 -18.42 6.23
CA THR A 220 5.90 -19.41 6.68
C THR A 220 6.84 -18.88 7.74
N VAL A 221 7.03 -17.57 7.83
CA VAL A 221 7.98 -16.93 8.75
C VAL A 221 7.30 -16.66 10.09
N GLU A 222 7.90 -17.15 11.17
CA GLU A 222 7.45 -16.85 12.54
C GLU A 222 7.93 -15.46 12.95
N LEU A 223 7.08 -14.69 13.59
CA LEU A 223 7.37 -13.36 14.09
C LEU A 223 6.98 -13.27 15.58
N ASP A 224 7.91 -12.79 16.39
CA ASP A 224 7.66 -12.54 17.81
C ASP A 224 6.71 -11.36 18.01
N GLU A 225 5.78 -11.47 18.97
CA GLU A 225 4.78 -10.43 19.24
C GLU A 225 5.41 -9.10 19.67
N SER A 226 6.58 -9.12 20.31
CA SER A 226 7.28 -7.90 20.74
C SER A 226 7.57 -6.94 19.58
N PHE A 227 7.66 -7.45 18.34
CA PHE A 227 7.83 -6.62 17.16
C PHE A 227 6.62 -5.68 16.94
N MET A 228 5.42 -6.09 17.32
CA MET A 228 4.22 -5.25 17.17
C MET A 228 4.31 -3.97 17.99
N GLU A 229 4.96 -4.01 19.15
CA GLU A 229 5.23 -2.80 19.94
C GLU A 229 6.17 -1.84 19.21
N THR A 230 7.14 -2.37 18.46
CA THR A 230 8.08 -1.57 17.67
C THR A 230 7.37 -0.86 16.51
N ILE A 231 6.46 -1.54 15.82
CA ILE A 231 5.64 -0.94 14.77
C ILE A 231 4.77 0.20 15.31
N LEU A 232 4.22 0.03 16.50
CA LEU A 232 3.27 0.96 17.10
C LEU A 232 3.93 2.11 17.87
N LYS A 233 5.24 2.05 18.13
CA LYS A 233 5.95 3.14 18.80
C LYS A 233 5.96 4.39 17.91
N LYS A 234 5.33 5.46 18.39
CA LYS A 234 5.57 6.80 17.83
C LYS A 234 7.06 7.10 17.97
N ASN A 235 7.72 7.42 16.86
CA ASN A 235 9.02 8.08 16.92
C ASN A 235 8.86 9.41 17.66
N ASN A 236 9.11 9.42 18.96
CA ASN A 236 9.26 10.62 19.76
C ASN A 236 10.60 11.30 19.40
N LYS A 237 10.83 11.60 18.13
CA LYS A 237 11.79 12.63 17.77
C LYS A 237 11.18 13.95 18.20
N LYS A 238 11.48 14.38 19.45
CA LYS A 238 11.42 15.78 19.80
C LYS A 238 12.16 16.52 18.71
N SER A 239 11.47 17.38 17.98
CA SER A 239 12.13 18.38 17.16
C SER A 239 13.01 19.19 18.12
N ASN A 240 14.28 18.91 18.18
CA ASN A 240 15.25 19.85 18.71
C ASN A 240 15.22 21.06 17.75
N LYS A 241 14.24 21.94 17.99
CA LYS A 241 14.34 23.32 17.58
C LYS A 241 15.44 23.92 18.48
N THR A 242 16.66 23.75 18.05
CA THR A 242 17.76 24.59 18.54
C THR A 242 17.55 25.98 17.95
N LYS A 243 17.49 26.95 18.85
CA LYS A 243 17.38 28.39 18.62
C LYS A 243 18.44 28.92 17.66
#